data_189410b4687bccf1013d254b5f3eb2ae
#
_entry.id   189410b4687bccf1013d254b5f3eb2ae
#
_cell.length_a   1.000
_cell.length_b   1.000
_cell.length_c   1.000
_cell.angle_alpha   90.00
_cell.angle_beta   90.00
_cell.angle_gamma   90.00
#
_symmetry.space_group_name_H-M   'P 1'
#
loop_
_entity.id
_entity.type
_entity.pdbx_description
1 polymer ?
#
loop_
_entity_poly.entity_id
_entity_poly.type
_entity_poly.pdbx_seq_one_letter_code
_entity_poly.pdbx_strand_id
1 'polypeptide(L)'
;MEILQGEVTTAFLRDFKPGREQCWVAERAGMMAGAVLLVDAGDNVGQLRLLHVETWARGLGIGSALVDECVSFARDAGYDRIRLWTHTVLAPARRIYEAAGFRIVATEVHHEFGKPEQGETWELAL
;
A
#
# COMPACT_ATOMS: atom_id res chain seq x y z
N MET A 1 13.13 -0.64 -14.73
CA MET A 1 12.03 -0.07 -13.94
C MET A 1 12.59 0.88 -12.91
N GLU A 2 12.06 2.06 -12.84
CA GLU A 2 12.41 3.04 -11.81
C GLU A 2 11.26 3.21 -10.85
N ILE A 3 11.58 3.32 -9.55
CA ILE A 3 10.61 3.70 -8.53
C ILE A 3 11.02 5.04 -7.98
N LEU A 4 10.13 6.00 -8.14
CA LEU A 4 10.34 7.39 -7.74
C LEU A 4 9.38 7.75 -6.62
N GLN A 5 9.85 8.63 -5.72
CA GLN A 5 8.93 9.27 -4.78
C GLN A 5 8.08 10.25 -5.59
N GLY A 6 6.80 9.93 -5.68
CA GLY A 6 5.88 10.70 -6.50
C GLY A 6 5.34 11.93 -5.81
N GLU A 7 4.82 12.85 -6.61
CA GLU A 7 4.06 13.97 -6.10
C GLU A 7 2.68 13.48 -5.65
N VAL A 8 2.22 13.97 -4.51
CA VAL A 8 0.88 13.66 -4.02
C VAL A 8 -0.15 14.60 -4.63
N THR A 9 -1.41 14.16 -4.66
CA THR A 9 -2.50 15.00 -5.17
C THR A 9 -2.72 16.24 -4.30
N THR A 10 -3.33 17.27 -4.86
CA THR A 10 -3.62 18.51 -4.14
C THR A 10 -4.41 18.29 -2.84
N ALA A 11 -5.39 17.41 -2.86
CA ALA A 11 -6.18 17.10 -1.68
C ALA A 11 -5.35 16.42 -0.59
N PHE A 12 -4.42 15.57 -0.98
CA PHE A 12 -3.53 14.87 -0.08
C PHE A 12 -2.46 15.79 0.51
N LEU A 13 -1.97 16.76 -0.27
CA LEU A 13 -0.95 17.71 0.17
C LEU A 13 -1.34 18.50 1.41
N ARG A 14 -2.63 18.73 1.62
CA ARG A 14 -3.10 19.47 2.79
C ARG A 14 -2.74 18.79 4.11
N ASP A 15 -2.77 17.46 4.13
CA ASP A 15 -2.55 16.66 5.31
C ASP A 15 -1.21 15.91 5.26
N PHE A 16 -0.39 16.20 4.25
CA PHE A 16 0.89 15.54 4.06
C PHE A 16 1.85 15.87 5.22
N LYS A 17 2.43 14.82 5.79
CA LYS A 17 3.39 14.92 6.91
C LYS A 17 4.78 14.54 6.42
N PRO A 18 5.69 15.51 6.16
CA PRO A 18 7.04 15.20 5.71
C PRO A 18 7.77 14.26 6.66
N GLY A 19 8.49 13.28 6.10
CA GLY A 19 9.20 12.28 6.88
C GLY A 19 8.33 11.17 7.48
N ARG A 20 7.00 11.31 7.40
CA ARG A 20 6.04 10.32 7.92
C ARG A 20 5.16 9.74 6.83
N GLU A 21 4.89 10.50 5.78
CA GLU A 21 4.01 10.11 4.68
C GLU A 21 4.72 10.28 3.35
N GLN A 22 4.45 9.38 2.40
CA GLN A 22 5.07 9.41 1.08
C GLN A 22 4.24 8.65 0.07
N CYS A 23 4.45 9.00 -1.19
CA CYS A 23 3.91 8.30 -2.35
C CYS A 23 5.06 7.81 -3.21
N TRP A 24 4.94 6.61 -3.76
CA TRP A 24 5.90 6.06 -4.72
C TRP A 24 5.20 5.74 -6.02
N VAL A 25 5.87 6.06 -7.11
CA VAL A 25 5.39 5.76 -8.46
C VAL A 25 6.46 4.92 -9.16
N ALA A 26 6.05 3.79 -9.70
CA ALA A 26 6.91 2.98 -10.56
C ALA A 26 6.70 3.38 -12.01
N GLU A 27 7.80 3.67 -12.73
CA GLU A 27 7.77 3.99 -14.15
C GLU A 27 8.50 2.93 -14.95
N ARG A 28 7.99 2.64 -16.13
CA ARG A 28 8.60 1.74 -17.09
C ARG A 28 8.42 2.31 -18.50
N ALA A 29 9.52 2.49 -19.21
CA ALA A 29 9.53 3.06 -20.57
C ALA A 29 8.84 4.45 -20.62
N GLY A 30 9.01 5.26 -19.57
CA GLY A 30 8.40 6.58 -19.47
C GLY A 30 6.93 6.60 -19.11
N MET A 31 6.33 5.44 -18.80
CA MET A 31 4.92 5.33 -18.44
C MET A 31 4.76 4.87 -17.00
N MET A 32 3.74 5.40 -16.31
CA MET A 32 3.42 4.95 -14.96
C MET A 32 2.96 3.49 -15.00
N ALA A 33 3.66 2.64 -14.25
CA ALA A 33 3.36 1.22 -14.16
C ALA A 33 2.62 0.86 -12.87
N GLY A 34 2.76 1.66 -11.83
CA GLY A 34 2.09 1.42 -10.56
C GLY A 34 2.38 2.51 -9.55
N ALA A 35 1.70 2.46 -8.41
CA ALA A 35 1.86 3.43 -7.33
C ALA A 35 1.43 2.84 -6.00
N VAL A 36 1.92 3.42 -4.90
CA VAL A 36 1.51 3.10 -3.53
C VAL A 36 1.71 4.33 -2.65
N LEU A 37 0.89 4.43 -1.60
CA LEU A 37 0.98 5.51 -0.61
C LEU A 37 1.21 4.92 0.78
N LEU A 38 1.95 5.65 1.61
CA LEU A 38 1.99 5.43 3.05
C LEU A 38 1.49 6.69 3.75
N VAL A 39 0.49 6.54 4.62
CA VAL A 39 -0.05 7.64 5.43
C VAL A 39 0.09 7.30 6.90
N ASP A 40 0.11 8.34 7.75
CA ASP A 40 0.15 8.20 9.20
C ASP A 40 -1.27 7.93 9.70
N ALA A 41 -1.48 6.75 10.29
CA ALA A 41 -2.78 6.35 10.82
C ALA A 41 -2.96 6.74 12.29
N GLY A 42 -1.94 7.36 12.92
CA GLY A 42 -1.92 7.62 14.35
C GLY A 42 -1.34 6.45 15.13
N ASP A 43 -1.06 6.66 16.42
CA ASP A 43 -0.50 5.64 17.33
C ASP A 43 0.78 4.98 16.81
N ASN A 44 1.56 5.73 16.05
CA ASN A 44 2.80 5.27 15.42
C ASN A 44 2.59 4.09 14.45
N VAL A 45 1.43 4.07 13.81
CA VAL A 45 1.06 3.10 12.79
C VAL A 45 1.05 3.77 11.42
N GLY A 46 1.79 3.23 10.46
CA GLY A 46 1.69 3.62 9.06
C GLY A 46 0.58 2.83 8.38
N GLN A 47 -0.14 3.46 7.46
CA GLN A 47 -1.16 2.77 6.67
C GLN A 47 -0.77 2.80 5.20
N LEU A 48 -0.61 1.61 4.63
CA LEU A 48 -0.41 1.42 3.21
C LEU A 48 -1.75 1.58 2.50
N ARG A 49 -1.78 2.41 1.47
CA ARG A 49 -3.02 2.71 0.74
C ARG A 49 -2.78 2.73 -0.76
N LEU A 50 -3.83 2.41 -1.49
CA LEU A 50 -3.92 2.61 -2.94
C LEU A 50 -2.80 1.93 -3.72
N LEU A 51 -2.40 0.73 -3.29
CA LEU A 51 -1.48 -0.08 -4.10
C LEU A 51 -2.16 -0.39 -5.42
N HIS A 52 -1.56 0.07 -6.50
CA HIS A 52 -2.07 -0.11 -7.85
C HIS A 52 -0.94 -0.49 -8.80
N VAL A 53 -1.19 -1.47 -9.63
CA VAL A 53 -0.29 -1.85 -10.73
C VAL A 53 -1.11 -1.89 -12.01
N GLU A 54 -0.65 -1.15 -13.02
CA GLU A 54 -1.32 -1.12 -14.32
C GLU A 54 -1.43 -2.52 -14.91
N THR A 55 -2.52 -2.81 -15.61
CA THR A 55 -2.79 -4.15 -16.15
C THR A 55 -1.67 -4.64 -17.06
N TRP A 56 -1.12 -3.76 -17.91
CA TRP A 56 -0.04 -4.10 -18.83
C TRP A 56 1.29 -4.38 -18.13
N ALA A 57 1.43 -3.94 -16.88
CA ALA A 57 2.66 -4.06 -16.09
C ALA A 57 2.61 -5.19 -15.06
N ARG A 58 1.52 -5.92 -14.99
CA ARG A 58 1.37 -7.03 -14.03
C ARG A 58 2.30 -8.19 -14.38
N GLY A 59 2.71 -8.92 -13.34
CA GLY A 59 3.62 -10.05 -13.49
C GLY A 59 5.09 -9.68 -13.59
N LEU A 60 5.44 -8.40 -13.39
CA LEU A 60 6.81 -7.90 -13.48
C LEU A 60 7.45 -7.62 -12.12
N GLY A 61 6.77 -7.96 -11.02
CA GLY A 61 7.28 -7.72 -9.68
C GLY A 61 7.15 -6.27 -9.20
N ILE A 62 6.40 -5.43 -9.90
CA ILE A 62 6.26 -4.00 -9.59
C ILE A 62 5.54 -3.81 -8.25
N GLY A 63 4.47 -4.55 -8.00
CA GLY A 63 3.73 -4.46 -6.75
C GLY A 63 4.60 -4.79 -5.54
N SER A 64 5.38 -5.87 -5.62
CA SER A 64 6.31 -6.25 -4.57
C SER A 64 7.38 -5.19 -4.33
N ALA A 65 7.93 -4.62 -5.40
CA ALA A 65 8.94 -3.56 -5.30
C ALA A 65 8.38 -2.31 -4.64
N LEU A 66 7.14 -1.92 -4.97
CA LEU A 66 6.47 -0.78 -4.35
C LEU A 66 6.22 -1.01 -2.86
N VAL A 67 5.77 -2.19 -2.48
CA VAL A 67 5.55 -2.53 -1.08
C VAL A 67 6.88 -2.53 -0.32
N ASP A 68 7.95 -3.05 -0.90
CA ASP A 68 9.28 -3.04 -0.28
C ASP A 68 9.78 -1.61 -0.01
N GLU A 69 9.56 -0.69 -0.94
CA GLU A 69 9.90 0.73 -0.74
C GLU A 69 9.10 1.34 0.41
N CYS A 70 7.81 1.04 0.45
CA CYS A 70 6.92 1.51 1.50
C CYS A 70 7.37 1.00 2.88
N VAL A 71 7.70 -0.28 2.99
CA VAL A 71 8.14 -0.91 4.23
C VAL A 71 9.48 -0.32 4.69
N SER A 72 10.43 -0.14 3.78
CA SER A 72 11.72 0.45 4.08
C SER A 72 11.58 1.88 4.62
N PHE A 73 10.75 2.68 3.98
CA PHE A 73 10.46 4.04 4.43
C PHE A 73 9.83 4.04 5.83
N ALA A 74 8.87 3.17 6.08
CA ALA A 74 8.19 3.10 7.37
C ALA A 74 9.14 2.72 8.49
N ARG A 75 10.08 1.82 8.25
CA ARG A 75 11.13 1.48 9.22
C ARG A 75 12.00 2.68 9.54
N ASP A 76 12.46 3.36 8.51
CA ASP A 76 13.33 4.54 8.67
C ASP A 76 12.60 5.69 9.36
N ALA A 77 11.29 5.82 9.14
CA ALA A 77 10.48 6.84 9.79
C ALA A 77 10.16 6.52 11.25
N GLY A 78 10.43 5.29 11.71
CA GLY A 78 10.23 4.89 13.10
C GLY A 78 8.83 4.40 13.43
N TYR A 79 8.04 4.00 12.46
CA TYR A 79 6.73 3.38 12.73
C TYR A 79 6.89 2.03 13.44
N ASP A 80 5.94 1.70 14.32
CA ASP A 80 5.92 0.41 15.01
C ASP A 80 5.42 -0.71 14.09
N ARG A 81 4.48 -0.37 13.21
CA ARG A 81 3.88 -1.33 12.26
C ARG A 81 3.24 -0.61 11.09
N ILE A 82 2.98 -1.37 10.04
CA ILE A 82 2.18 -0.94 8.90
C ILE A 82 0.88 -1.73 8.91
N ARG A 83 -0.22 -1.04 8.67
CA ARG A 83 -1.55 -1.64 8.49
C ARG A 83 -2.01 -1.39 7.06
N LEU A 84 -2.77 -2.33 6.53
CA LEU A 84 -3.50 -2.14 5.28
C LEU A 84 -4.86 -2.83 5.36
N TRP A 85 -5.77 -2.38 4.52
CA TRP A 85 -7.08 -2.99 4.36
C TRP A 85 -7.26 -3.37 2.88
N THR A 86 -7.84 -4.54 2.62
CA THR A 86 -8.09 -5.00 1.26
C THR A 86 -9.32 -5.89 1.21
N HIS A 87 -9.90 -6.03 0.02
CA HIS A 87 -10.96 -7.00 -0.23
C HIS A 87 -10.37 -8.41 -0.38
N THR A 88 -11.07 -9.42 0.13
CA THR A 88 -10.61 -10.81 0.08
C THR A 88 -10.48 -11.34 -1.35
N VAL A 89 -11.20 -10.74 -2.31
CA VAL A 89 -11.20 -11.17 -3.70
C VAL A 89 -9.94 -10.79 -4.48
N LEU A 90 -9.06 -9.95 -3.92
CA LEU A 90 -7.86 -9.47 -4.60
C LEU A 90 -6.68 -10.41 -4.36
N ALA A 91 -6.76 -11.63 -4.88
CA ALA A 91 -5.75 -12.67 -4.65
C ALA A 91 -4.31 -12.28 -5.04
N PRO A 92 -4.05 -11.57 -6.16
CA PRO A 92 -2.68 -11.14 -6.48
C PRO A 92 -2.07 -10.21 -5.44
N ALA A 93 -2.86 -9.28 -4.89
CA ALA A 93 -2.41 -8.37 -3.84
C ALA A 93 -2.10 -9.14 -2.55
N ARG A 94 -2.91 -10.15 -2.22
CA ARG A 94 -2.69 -10.99 -1.03
C ARG A 94 -1.32 -11.67 -1.07
N ARG A 95 -0.91 -12.18 -2.22
CA ARG A 95 0.40 -12.81 -2.39
C ARG A 95 1.54 -11.83 -2.13
N ILE A 96 1.38 -10.59 -2.59
CA ILE A 96 2.36 -9.52 -2.36
C ILE A 96 2.51 -9.25 -0.87
N TYR A 97 1.39 -9.12 -0.16
CA TYR A 97 1.40 -8.84 1.28
C TYR A 97 1.99 -10.00 2.08
N GLU A 98 1.60 -11.23 1.77
CA GLU A 98 2.14 -12.43 2.42
C GLU A 98 3.66 -12.52 2.22
N ALA A 99 4.14 -12.30 1.00
CA ALA A 99 5.57 -12.36 0.68
C ALA A 99 6.36 -11.27 1.41
N ALA A 100 5.75 -10.12 1.68
CA ALA A 100 6.38 -9.03 2.45
C ALA A 100 6.37 -9.27 3.95
N GLY A 101 5.66 -10.29 4.43
CA GLY A 101 5.57 -10.64 5.84
C GLY A 101 4.33 -10.13 6.57
N PHE A 102 3.40 -9.53 5.86
CA PHE A 102 2.13 -9.10 6.46
C PHE A 102 1.29 -10.30 6.86
N ARG A 103 0.49 -10.12 7.91
CA ARG A 103 -0.44 -11.14 8.42
C ARG A 103 -1.84 -10.56 8.53
N ILE A 104 -2.85 -11.38 8.27
CA ILE A 104 -4.25 -11.01 8.49
C ILE A 104 -4.49 -10.94 10.00
N VAL A 105 -4.97 -9.80 10.47
CA VAL A 105 -5.28 -9.60 11.89
C VAL A 105 -6.77 -9.43 12.15
N ALA A 106 -7.56 -9.12 11.12
CA ALA A 106 -9.01 -9.00 11.24
C ALA A 106 -9.68 -9.26 9.89
N THR A 107 -10.86 -9.81 9.93
CA THR A 107 -11.73 -9.98 8.76
C THR A 107 -13.09 -9.38 9.08
N GLU A 108 -13.70 -8.75 8.09
CA GLU A 108 -14.99 -8.09 8.25
C GLU A 108 -15.88 -8.45 7.07
N VAL A 109 -17.18 -8.49 7.33
CA VAL A 109 -18.19 -8.64 6.28
C VAL A 109 -18.97 -7.34 6.22
N HIS A 110 -18.89 -6.65 5.07
CA HIS A 110 -19.67 -5.46 4.82
C HIS A 110 -20.83 -5.76 3.89
N HIS A 111 -22.00 -5.22 4.20
CA HIS A 111 -23.18 -5.31 3.34
C HIS A 111 -23.42 -3.95 2.67
N GLU A 112 -22.80 -3.75 1.51
CA GLU A 112 -23.10 -2.58 0.70
C GLU A 112 -23.98 -2.98 -0.49
N PHE A 113 -25.02 -2.19 -0.77
CA PHE A 113 -25.94 -2.44 -1.88
C PHE A 113 -26.54 -3.84 -1.91
N GLY A 114 -26.76 -4.43 -0.73
CA GLY A 114 -27.35 -5.76 -0.61
C GLY A 114 -26.45 -6.94 -0.93
N LYS A 115 -25.15 -6.68 -1.18
CA LYS A 115 -24.15 -7.73 -1.42
C LYS A 115 -23.17 -7.81 -0.25
N PRO A 116 -22.91 -9.01 0.29
CA PRO A 116 -21.86 -9.17 1.29
C PRO A 116 -20.50 -9.02 0.64
N GLU A 117 -19.66 -8.13 1.19
CA GLU A 117 -18.26 -7.99 0.80
C GLU A 117 -17.39 -8.27 2.01
N GLN A 118 -16.37 -9.10 1.82
CA GLN A 118 -15.40 -9.38 2.87
C GLN A 118 -14.19 -8.48 2.72
N GLY A 119 -13.82 -7.83 3.82
CA GLY A 119 -12.60 -7.05 3.94
C GLY A 119 -11.63 -7.73 4.90
N GLU A 120 -10.35 -7.48 4.69
CA GLU A 120 -9.28 -8.00 5.53
C GLU A 120 -8.37 -6.86 5.95
N THR A 121 -8.04 -6.85 7.24
CA THR A 121 -6.98 -5.98 7.77
C THR A 121 -5.72 -6.81 7.94
N TRP A 122 -4.62 -6.32 7.39
CA TRP A 122 -3.32 -6.96 7.46
C TRP A 122 -2.36 -6.03 8.21
N GLU A 123 -1.42 -6.61 8.96
CA GLU A 123 -0.39 -5.85 9.64
C GLU A 123 0.98 -6.48 9.48
N LEU A 124 2.00 -5.62 9.45
CA LEU A 124 3.41 -5.99 9.49
C LEU A 124 4.06 -5.27 10.65
N ALA A 125 4.63 -6.01 11.60
CA ALA A 125 5.46 -5.44 12.67
C ALA A 125 6.83 -5.04 12.10
N LEU A 126 7.29 -3.85 12.47
CA LEU A 126 8.55 -3.31 11.95
C LEU A 126 9.73 -3.42 12.93
#